data_50a7f72a521a037e777b34deb95f541a
#
_entry.id   50a7f72a521a037e777b34deb95f541a
#
_cell.length_a   1.000
_cell.length_b   1.000
_cell.length_c   1.000
_cell.angle_alpha   90.00
_cell.angle_beta   90.00
_cell.angle_gamma   90.00
#
_symmetry.space_group_name_H-M   'P 1'
#
loop_
_entity.id
_entity.type
_entity.pdbx_description
1 polymer ?
#
loop_
_entity_poly.entity_id
_entity_poly.type
_entity_poly.pdbx_seq_one_letter_code
_entity_poly.pdbx_strand_id
1 'polypeptide(L)'
;MSEKNSAGKRSARTRLQEERERQKARDKRRRTLIVAAAVVGVLGLAAVAGLIAANTGDKGDSAGSGPVAAPTGAVGKDRLAIPVGATDAPSTLTIWEDFRCPACAQFENAARDTIHQLTDSGQIKVEYHLATIIDGNMGGSGSLNAANAAACAQDAGAFVPFHDALYRSQPPEQDDAFARDTRLFELAAGVPGLDTPAFRSCVSKGTHDEWVNKSNEAFRGGDFRGTPTVLLNGESIFPTKGKEQISIENLKKWVAEANKGKKPGTAFPSPAASASPPAPASSPSG
;
A
#
# COMPACT_ATOMS: atom_id res chain seq x y z
N MET A 1 19.33 -6.92 64.67
CA MET A 1 19.46 -5.90 63.61
C MET A 1 18.97 -6.35 62.21
N SER A 2 18.52 -7.61 62.04
CA SER A 2 18.14 -8.16 60.71
C SER A 2 16.70 -7.87 60.26
N GLU A 3 15.72 -7.72 61.14
CA GLU A 3 14.30 -7.59 60.80
C GLU A 3 13.89 -6.21 60.23
N LYS A 4 14.51 -5.13 60.74
CA LYS A 4 14.23 -3.77 60.22
C LYS A 4 14.69 -3.56 58.75
N ASN A 5 15.74 -4.28 58.32
CA ASN A 5 16.27 -4.22 56.97
C ASN A 5 15.40 -5.00 55.94
N SER A 6 14.73 -6.07 56.41
CA SER A 6 13.83 -6.86 55.57
C SER A 6 12.47 -6.16 55.33
N ALA A 7 11.96 -5.45 56.34
CA ALA A 7 10.72 -4.65 56.21
C ALA A 7 10.91 -3.47 55.28
N GLY A 8 12.05 -2.75 55.35
CA GLY A 8 12.38 -1.65 54.42
C GLY A 8 12.50 -2.10 52.95
N LYS A 9 13.12 -3.27 52.73
CA LYS A 9 13.23 -3.83 51.35
C LYS A 9 11.88 -4.29 50.79
N ARG A 10 10.96 -4.80 51.60
CA ARG A 10 9.61 -5.16 51.17
C ARG A 10 8.79 -3.93 50.80
N SER A 11 8.81 -2.88 51.64
CA SER A 11 8.08 -1.63 51.35
C SER A 11 8.61 -0.91 50.09
N ALA A 12 9.92 -0.92 49.84
CA ALA A 12 10.51 -0.37 48.63
C ALA A 12 10.08 -1.14 47.36
N ARG A 13 10.03 -2.48 47.43
CA ARG A 13 9.55 -3.30 46.29
C ARG A 13 8.07 -3.07 46.02
N THR A 14 7.23 -2.95 47.02
CA THR A 14 5.81 -2.69 46.85
C THR A 14 5.59 -1.32 46.21
N ARG A 15 6.29 -0.26 46.67
CA ARG A 15 6.23 1.07 46.05
C ARG A 15 6.67 1.04 44.59
N LEU A 16 7.75 0.33 44.26
CA LEU A 16 8.23 0.21 42.87
C LEU A 16 7.24 -0.54 41.98
N GLN A 17 6.53 -1.53 42.51
CA GLN A 17 5.47 -2.24 41.80
C GLN A 17 4.26 -1.33 41.53
N GLU A 18 3.81 -0.59 42.54
CA GLU A 18 2.72 0.38 42.40
C GLU A 18 3.06 1.48 41.41
N GLU A 19 4.28 2.00 41.38
CA GLU A 19 4.72 2.99 40.40
C GLU A 19 4.72 2.44 38.97
N ARG A 20 5.21 1.20 38.79
CA ARG A 20 5.17 0.53 37.48
C ARG A 20 3.75 0.27 36.98
N GLU A 21 2.83 -0.10 37.86
CA GLU A 21 1.43 -0.29 37.52
C GLU A 21 0.76 1.03 37.16
N ARG A 22 1.04 2.11 37.91
CA ARG A 22 0.59 3.46 37.59
C ARG A 22 1.14 3.96 36.25
N GLN A 23 2.40 3.69 35.95
CA GLN A 23 3.00 4.03 34.65
C GLN A 23 2.33 3.23 33.51
N LYS A 24 2.18 1.93 33.65
CA LYS A 24 1.47 1.10 32.66
C LYS A 24 0.02 1.56 32.44
N ALA A 25 -0.68 1.96 33.50
CA ALA A 25 -2.04 2.47 33.41
C ALA A 25 -2.09 3.84 32.69
N ARG A 26 -1.10 4.73 32.94
CA ARG A 26 -0.98 6.02 32.24
C ARG A 26 -0.65 5.82 30.77
N ASP A 27 0.28 4.92 30.45
CA ASP A 27 0.66 4.61 29.07
C ASP A 27 -0.50 3.98 28.29
N LYS A 28 -1.24 3.09 28.93
CA LYS A 28 -2.44 2.49 28.35
C LYS A 28 -3.52 3.56 28.10
N ARG A 29 -3.79 4.44 29.06
CA ARG A 29 -4.72 5.57 28.89
C ARG A 29 -4.24 6.53 27.79
N ARG A 30 -2.95 6.86 27.75
CA ARG A 30 -2.38 7.74 26.73
C ARG A 30 -2.52 7.15 25.34
N ARG A 31 -2.22 5.85 25.16
CA ARG A 31 -2.43 5.13 23.89
C ARG A 31 -3.91 5.10 23.50
N THR A 32 -4.82 4.83 24.44
CA THR A 32 -6.26 4.84 24.17
C THR A 32 -6.76 6.24 23.80
N LEU A 33 -6.26 7.29 24.44
CA LEU A 33 -6.62 8.68 24.13
C LEU A 33 -6.06 9.12 22.78
N ILE A 34 -4.83 8.71 22.41
CA ILE A 34 -4.25 9.02 21.10
C ILE A 34 -5.04 8.32 20.00
N VAL A 35 -5.39 7.05 20.18
CA VAL A 35 -6.21 6.30 19.21
C VAL A 35 -7.63 6.89 19.12
N ALA A 36 -8.25 7.24 20.23
CA ALA A 36 -9.57 7.87 20.25
C ALA A 36 -9.55 9.27 19.60
N ALA A 37 -8.51 10.08 19.86
CA ALA A 37 -8.34 11.38 19.22
C ALA A 37 -8.10 11.29 17.72
N ALA A 38 -7.34 10.28 17.28
CA ALA A 38 -7.14 10.02 15.86
C ALA A 38 -8.45 9.60 15.15
N VAL A 39 -9.26 8.75 15.78
CA VAL A 39 -10.57 8.33 15.23
C VAL A 39 -11.57 9.50 15.20
N VAL A 40 -11.62 10.33 16.25
CA VAL A 40 -12.52 11.50 16.29
C VAL A 40 -12.03 12.60 15.33
N GLY A 41 -10.72 12.78 15.17
CA GLY A 41 -10.14 13.72 14.20
C GLY A 41 -10.50 13.38 12.76
N VAL A 42 -10.41 12.10 12.40
CA VAL A 42 -10.78 11.61 11.06
C VAL A 42 -12.29 11.74 10.79
N LEU A 43 -13.13 11.44 11.77
CA LEU A 43 -14.59 11.57 11.64
C LEU A 43 -15.06 13.04 11.63
N GLY A 44 -14.40 13.92 12.39
CA GLY A 44 -14.71 15.36 12.41
C GLY A 44 -14.35 16.08 11.12
N LEU A 45 -13.24 15.73 10.49
CA LEU A 45 -12.81 16.33 9.23
C LEU A 45 -13.69 15.90 8.05
N ALA A 46 -14.19 14.66 8.04
CA ALA A 46 -15.12 14.19 7.01
C ALA A 46 -16.46 14.96 7.01
N ALA A 47 -16.97 15.38 8.20
CA ALA A 47 -18.22 16.14 8.32
C ALA A 47 -18.05 17.60 7.86
N VAL A 48 -16.88 18.21 8.07
CA VAL A 48 -16.59 19.59 7.64
C VAL A 48 -16.32 19.67 6.14
N ALA A 49 -15.62 18.69 5.57
CA ALA A 49 -15.38 18.63 4.12
C ALA A 49 -16.68 18.45 3.31
N GLY A 50 -17.64 17.68 3.82
CA GLY A 50 -18.93 17.49 3.18
C GLY A 50 -19.81 18.74 3.09
N LEU A 51 -19.66 19.69 4.04
CA LEU A 51 -20.42 20.95 4.05
C LEU A 51 -19.79 22.06 3.19
N ILE A 52 -18.47 22.00 2.96
CA ILE A 52 -17.76 22.97 2.10
C ILE A 52 -17.94 22.62 0.62
N ALA A 53 -17.95 21.34 0.27
CA ALA A 53 -18.14 20.87 -1.11
C ALA A 53 -19.56 21.19 -1.66
N ALA A 54 -20.55 21.41 -0.80
CA ALA A 54 -21.91 21.75 -1.24
C ALA A 54 -22.09 23.25 -1.60
N ASN A 55 -21.09 24.10 -1.33
CA ASN A 55 -21.26 25.57 -1.47
C ASN A 55 -20.23 26.26 -2.39
N THR A 56 -19.33 25.52 -3.05
CA THR A 56 -18.43 26.10 -4.06
C THR A 56 -18.61 25.35 -5.37
N GLY A 57 -19.51 25.88 -6.18
CA GLY A 57 -19.58 25.53 -7.59
C GLY A 57 -18.35 26.05 -8.33
N ASP A 58 -17.87 25.19 -9.20
CA ASP A 58 -17.10 25.48 -10.41
C ASP A 58 -15.58 25.71 -10.29
N LYS A 59 -14.89 24.92 -11.13
CA LYS A 59 -13.53 25.02 -11.67
C LYS A 59 -12.43 24.19 -11.00
N GLY A 60 -12.14 23.10 -11.69
CA GLY A 60 -10.91 22.34 -11.53
C GLY A 60 -10.94 20.91 -12.05
N ASP A 61 -11.71 20.62 -13.11
CA ASP A 61 -11.56 19.39 -13.88
C ASP A 61 -10.24 19.43 -14.67
N SER A 62 -9.16 19.03 -14.01
CA SER A 62 -8.00 18.49 -14.71
C SER A 62 -8.10 16.96 -14.66
N ALA A 63 -9.22 16.40 -15.13
CA ALA A 63 -9.25 15.03 -15.59
C ALA A 63 -8.32 14.98 -16.81
N GLY A 64 -7.19 14.29 -16.67
CA GLY A 64 -6.25 14.07 -17.75
C GLY A 64 -6.99 13.48 -18.94
N SER A 65 -7.07 14.22 -20.05
CA SER A 65 -7.73 13.79 -21.29
C SER A 65 -6.86 12.84 -22.12
N GLY A 66 -5.94 12.11 -21.47
CA GLY A 66 -5.06 11.14 -22.11
C GLY A 66 -5.73 9.77 -22.30
N PRO A 67 -5.22 8.94 -23.21
CA PRO A 67 -5.70 7.56 -23.33
C PRO A 67 -5.38 6.77 -22.06
N VAL A 68 -6.33 5.97 -21.58
CA VAL A 68 -6.14 5.09 -20.40
C VAL A 68 -5.17 3.98 -20.77
N ALA A 69 -3.90 4.12 -20.40
CA ALA A 69 -2.86 3.12 -20.60
C ALA A 69 -2.71 2.25 -19.34
N ALA A 70 -3.36 1.09 -19.34
CA ALA A 70 -3.18 0.13 -18.26
C ALA A 70 -1.78 -0.52 -18.36
N PRO A 71 -1.09 -0.77 -17.22
CA PRO A 71 0.21 -1.43 -17.24
C PRO A 71 0.10 -2.87 -17.74
N THR A 72 1.22 -3.40 -18.20
CA THR A 72 1.32 -4.75 -18.76
C THR A 72 0.77 -5.79 -17.80
N GLY A 73 -0.11 -6.66 -18.29
CA GLY A 73 -0.68 -7.74 -17.49
C GLY A 73 -1.73 -7.30 -16.46
N ALA A 74 -2.15 -6.02 -16.46
CA ALA A 74 -3.21 -5.55 -15.55
C ALA A 74 -4.48 -6.40 -15.66
N VAL A 75 -5.08 -6.72 -14.50
CA VAL A 75 -6.22 -7.64 -14.34
C VAL A 75 -7.38 -6.99 -13.58
N GLY A 76 -8.40 -7.78 -13.28
CA GLY A 76 -9.57 -7.34 -12.53
C GLY A 76 -10.57 -6.55 -13.38
N LYS A 77 -11.59 -6.01 -12.70
CA LYS A 77 -12.58 -5.17 -13.36
C LYS A 77 -11.90 -3.94 -13.97
N ASP A 78 -12.18 -3.68 -15.22
CA ASP A 78 -11.64 -2.55 -15.99
C ASP A 78 -10.09 -2.54 -16.06
N ARG A 79 -9.43 -3.68 -15.78
CA ARG A 79 -7.97 -3.83 -15.73
C ARG A 79 -7.31 -2.84 -14.76
N LEU A 80 -7.91 -2.64 -13.59
CA LEU A 80 -7.44 -1.66 -12.59
C LEU A 80 -6.58 -2.28 -11.46
N ALA A 81 -6.11 -3.52 -11.62
CA ALA A 81 -5.24 -4.18 -10.66
C ALA A 81 -3.93 -4.66 -11.29
N ILE A 82 -2.84 -4.52 -10.54
CA ILE A 82 -1.55 -5.13 -10.84
C ILE A 82 -1.51 -6.50 -10.17
N PRO A 83 -1.39 -7.61 -10.95
CA PRO A 83 -1.36 -8.95 -10.39
C PRO A 83 0.04 -9.36 -9.95
N VAL A 84 0.12 -10.09 -8.82
CA VAL A 84 1.36 -10.71 -8.32
C VAL A 84 1.05 -12.15 -7.90
N GLY A 85 1.92 -13.09 -8.26
CA GLY A 85 1.79 -14.52 -7.93
C GLY A 85 1.18 -15.35 -9.04
N ALA A 86 0.92 -16.62 -8.76
CA ALA A 86 0.36 -17.56 -9.73
C ALA A 86 -1.10 -17.21 -10.08
N THR A 87 -1.42 -17.14 -11.37
CA THR A 87 -2.76 -16.73 -11.84
C THR A 87 -3.86 -17.72 -11.44
N ASP A 88 -3.50 -18.98 -11.22
CA ASP A 88 -4.36 -20.08 -10.77
C ASP A 88 -4.30 -20.32 -9.26
N ALA A 89 -3.73 -19.39 -8.48
CA ALA A 89 -3.70 -19.48 -7.02
C ALA A 89 -5.13 -19.59 -6.44
N PRO A 90 -5.35 -20.46 -5.43
CA PRO A 90 -6.69 -20.78 -4.92
C PRO A 90 -7.34 -19.64 -4.12
N SER A 91 -6.59 -18.63 -3.71
CA SER A 91 -7.10 -17.45 -3.02
C SER A 91 -6.53 -16.17 -3.61
N THR A 92 -7.34 -15.11 -3.58
CA THR A 92 -6.97 -13.77 -4.00
C THR A 92 -6.90 -12.84 -2.79
N LEU A 93 -5.78 -12.15 -2.62
CA LEU A 93 -5.64 -11.05 -1.70
C LEU A 93 -5.75 -9.74 -2.50
N THR A 94 -6.83 -9.00 -2.30
CA THR A 94 -7.04 -7.71 -2.96
C THR A 94 -6.60 -6.61 -2.01
N ILE A 95 -5.69 -5.74 -2.45
CA ILE A 95 -5.16 -4.64 -1.64
C ILE A 95 -5.40 -3.33 -2.38
N TRP A 96 -6.16 -2.43 -1.74
CA TRP A 96 -6.26 -1.03 -2.15
C TRP A 96 -5.35 -0.20 -1.28
N GLU A 97 -4.45 0.55 -1.90
CA GLU A 97 -3.37 1.23 -1.20
C GLU A 97 -3.02 2.58 -1.82
N ASP A 98 -2.32 3.41 -1.03
CA ASP A 98 -1.76 4.69 -1.45
C ASP A 98 -0.33 4.79 -0.93
N PHE A 99 0.64 5.08 -1.80
CA PHE A 99 2.06 5.11 -1.43
C PHE A 99 2.43 6.22 -0.44
N ARG A 100 1.57 7.20 -0.20
CA ARG A 100 1.74 8.22 0.86
C ARG A 100 1.02 7.87 2.15
N CYS A 101 0.14 6.87 2.17
CA CYS A 101 -0.63 6.51 3.35
C CYS A 101 0.23 5.80 4.41
N PRO A 102 0.39 6.35 5.63
CA PRO A 102 1.21 5.73 6.68
C PRO A 102 0.70 4.36 7.13
N ALA A 103 -0.62 4.15 7.13
CA ALA A 103 -1.21 2.87 7.49
C ALA A 103 -0.91 1.79 6.44
N CYS A 104 -0.83 2.16 5.14
CA CYS A 104 -0.38 1.25 4.09
C CYS A 104 1.07 0.84 4.30
N ALA A 105 1.98 1.80 4.56
CA ALA A 105 3.37 1.46 4.86
C ALA A 105 3.52 0.58 6.11
N GLN A 106 2.71 0.80 7.13
CA GLN A 106 2.72 -0.05 8.32
C GLN A 106 2.29 -1.47 7.98
N PHE A 107 1.24 -1.64 7.19
CA PHE A 107 0.74 -2.94 6.75
C PHE A 107 1.76 -3.63 5.85
N GLU A 108 2.21 -2.97 4.78
CA GLU A 108 3.13 -3.54 3.80
C GLU A 108 4.49 -3.90 4.42
N ASN A 109 5.06 -3.04 5.24
CA ASN A 109 6.33 -3.33 5.92
C ASN A 109 6.21 -4.48 6.94
N ALA A 110 5.05 -4.68 7.55
CA ALA A 110 4.83 -5.78 8.49
C ALA A 110 4.50 -7.10 7.78
N ALA A 111 3.72 -7.08 6.70
CA ALA A 111 3.18 -8.26 6.04
C ALA A 111 4.02 -8.75 4.84
N ARG A 112 4.93 -7.91 4.30
CA ARG A 112 5.72 -8.14 3.07
C ARG A 112 6.24 -9.56 2.94
N ASP A 113 7.09 -9.99 3.87
CA ASP A 113 7.75 -11.30 3.77
C ASP A 113 6.75 -12.45 3.77
N THR A 114 5.62 -12.27 4.46
CA THR A 114 4.55 -13.27 4.48
C THR A 114 3.76 -13.28 3.18
N ILE A 115 3.45 -12.11 2.62
CA ILE A 115 2.78 -12.00 1.33
C ILE A 115 3.65 -12.63 0.24
N HIS A 116 4.96 -12.32 0.22
CA HIS A 116 5.91 -12.93 -0.73
C HIS A 116 5.94 -14.46 -0.57
N GLN A 117 6.09 -14.99 0.65
CA GLN A 117 6.06 -16.45 0.88
C GLN A 117 4.78 -17.12 0.38
N LEU A 118 3.62 -16.49 0.61
CA LEU A 118 2.34 -17.02 0.19
C LEU A 118 2.15 -16.94 -1.33
N THR A 119 2.62 -15.89 -1.99
CA THR A 119 2.57 -15.76 -3.45
C THR A 119 3.55 -16.71 -4.12
N ASP A 120 4.80 -16.79 -3.66
CA ASP A 120 5.84 -17.65 -4.24
C ASP A 120 5.50 -19.13 -4.11
N SER A 121 4.81 -19.50 -3.02
CA SER A 121 4.29 -20.86 -2.82
C SER A 121 2.97 -21.13 -3.56
N GLY A 122 2.45 -20.18 -4.34
CA GLY A 122 1.19 -20.31 -5.07
C GLY A 122 -0.07 -20.40 -4.20
N GLN A 123 0.02 -20.07 -2.91
CA GLN A 123 -1.13 -20.14 -2.01
C GLN A 123 -2.10 -18.97 -2.23
N ILE A 124 -1.59 -17.81 -2.60
CA ILE A 124 -2.38 -16.65 -2.98
C ILE A 124 -1.83 -16.01 -4.25
N LYS A 125 -2.70 -15.28 -4.94
CA LYS A 125 -2.33 -14.18 -5.82
C LYS A 125 -2.74 -12.88 -5.16
N VAL A 126 -2.01 -11.81 -5.44
CA VAL A 126 -2.37 -10.46 -4.98
C VAL A 126 -2.85 -9.64 -6.17
N GLU A 127 -3.88 -8.85 -5.95
CA GLU A 127 -4.36 -7.82 -6.87
C GLU A 127 -4.18 -6.47 -6.18
N TYR A 128 -3.13 -5.71 -6.58
CA TYR A 128 -2.85 -4.38 -6.06
C TYR A 128 -3.61 -3.32 -6.85
N HIS A 129 -4.43 -2.54 -6.16
CA HIS A 129 -5.16 -1.40 -6.69
C HIS A 129 -4.58 -0.11 -6.09
N LEU A 130 -4.18 0.81 -6.94
CA LEU A 130 -3.51 2.04 -6.54
C LEU A 130 -4.50 3.19 -6.43
N ALA A 131 -4.55 3.82 -5.25
CA ALA A 131 -5.37 4.99 -4.95
C ALA A 131 -4.49 6.22 -4.68
N THR A 132 -5.08 7.42 -4.74
CA THR A 132 -4.39 8.69 -4.53
C THR A 132 -5.16 9.58 -3.54
N ILE A 133 -5.65 8.96 -2.46
CA ILE A 133 -6.52 9.66 -1.50
C ILE A 133 -5.75 10.70 -0.68
N ILE A 134 -4.44 10.47 -0.44
CA ILE A 134 -3.61 11.40 0.33
C ILE A 134 -3.39 12.68 -0.46
N ASP A 135 -3.13 12.61 -1.77
CA ASP A 135 -3.05 13.79 -2.63
C ASP A 135 -4.36 14.60 -2.58
N GLY A 136 -5.50 13.92 -2.61
CA GLY A 136 -6.80 14.58 -2.49
C GLY A 136 -7.07 15.22 -1.14
N ASN A 137 -6.54 14.66 -0.05
CA ASN A 137 -6.80 15.12 1.31
C ASN A 137 -5.80 16.19 1.77
N MET A 138 -4.54 16.06 1.38
CA MET A 138 -3.43 16.91 1.85
C MET A 138 -2.84 17.79 0.75
N GLY A 139 -3.26 17.60 -0.48
CA GLY A 139 -2.66 18.23 -1.66
C GLY A 139 -1.35 17.56 -2.07
N GLY A 140 -0.78 18.03 -3.16
CA GLY A 140 0.41 17.44 -3.76
C GLY A 140 0.09 16.47 -4.90
N SER A 141 1.09 15.71 -5.34
CA SER A 141 0.99 14.74 -6.44
C SER A 141 1.80 13.45 -6.19
N GLY A 142 2.33 13.29 -4.99
CA GLY A 142 3.23 12.17 -4.68
C GLY A 142 2.54 10.82 -4.72
N SER A 143 1.25 10.72 -4.36
CA SER A 143 0.49 9.47 -4.49
C SER A 143 0.35 9.08 -5.97
N LEU A 144 -0.06 10.05 -6.82
CA LEU A 144 -0.20 9.84 -8.27
C LEU A 144 1.13 9.47 -8.91
N ASN A 145 2.18 10.24 -8.64
CA ASN A 145 3.49 10.02 -9.26
C ASN A 145 4.10 8.67 -8.83
N ALA A 146 3.99 8.29 -7.55
CA ALA A 146 4.46 6.99 -7.08
C ALA A 146 3.65 5.84 -7.69
N ALA A 147 2.34 5.98 -7.81
CA ALA A 147 1.47 4.98 -8.43
C ALA A 147 1.76 4.83 -9.94
N ASN A 148 1.94 5.94 -10.68
CA ASN A 148 2.40 5.90 -12.06
C ASN A 148 3.77 5.21 -12.19
N ALA A 149 4.73 5.55 -11.33
CA ALA A 149 6.04 4.92 -11.34
C ALA A 149 5.98 3.40 -11.03
N ALA A 150 5.10 2.98 -10.12
CA ALA A 150 4.86 1.57 -9.82
C ALA A 150 4.23 0.84 -11.03
N ALA A 151 3.32 1.48 -11.75
CA ALA A 151 2.78 0.95 -13.01
C ALA A 151 3.84 0.86 -14.11
N CYS A 152 4.75 1.85 -14.23
CA CYS A 152 5.91 1.79 -15.11
C CYS A 152 6.88 0.66 -14.72
N ALA A 153 7.05 0.39 -13.42
CA ALA A 153 7.84 -0.74 -12.94
C ALA A 153 7.18 -2.08 -13.28
N GLN A 154 5.84 -2.16 -13.31
CA GLN A 154 5.10 -3.31 -13.80
C GLN A 154 5.39 -3.59 -15.27
N ASP A 155 5.43 -2.57 -16.12
CA ASP A 155 5.80 -2.70 -17.52
C ASP A 155 7.23 -3.22 -17.71
N ALA A 156 8.14 -2.87 -16.78
CA ALA A 156 9.50 -3.35 -16.73
C ALA A 156 9.67 -4.73 -16.04
N GLY A 157 8.58 -5.35 -15.56
CA GLY A 157 8.62 -6.62 -14.83
C GLY A 157 9.25 -6.53 -13.43
N ALA A 158 9.30 -5.33 -12.84
CA ALA A 158 9.95 -5.03 -11.56
C ALA A 158 8.99 -4.39 -10.53
N PHE A 159 7.68 -4.62 -10.66
CA PHE A 159 6.69 -4.05 -9.74
C PHE A 159 7.01 -4.38 -8.28
N VAL A 160 7.10 -5.66 -7.92
CA VAL A 160 7.27 -6.09 -6.53
C VAL A 160 8.47 -5.46 -5.84
N PRO A 161 9.71 -5.54 -6.38
CA PRO A 161 10.86 -4.94 -5.71
C PRO A 161 10.78 -3.41 -5.65
N PHE A 162 10.13 -2.74 -6.62
CA PHE A 162 9.97 -1.29 -6.60
C PHE A 162 8.87 -0.85 -5.63
N HIS A 163 7.75 -1.54 -5.58
CA HIS A 163 6.68 -1.38 -4.59
C HIS A 163 7.24 -1.47 -3.16
N ASP A 164 8.04 -2.48 -2.91
CA ASP A 164 8.74 -2.66 -1.64
C ASP A 164 9.68 -1.49 -1.30
N ALA A 165 10.41 -0.98 -2.29
CA ALA A 165 11.32 0.14 -2.12
C ALA A 165 10.55 1.43 -1.78
N LEU A 166 9.39 1.67 -2.42
CA LEU A 166 8.52 2.80 -2.14
C LEU A 166 8.06 2.78 -0.67
N TYR A 167 7.53 1.66 -0.19
CA TYR A 167 7.05 1.56 1.19
C TYR A 167 8.17 1.53 2.24
N ARG A 168 9.33 0.95 1.95
CA ARG A 168 10.49 1.03 2.86
C ARG A 168 11.03 2.44 3.01
N SER A 169 10.85 3.26 1.98
CA SER A 169 11.38 4.62 1.88
C SER A 169 10.29 5.68 1.90
N GLN A 170 9.08 5.31 2.37
CA GLN A 170 7.96 6.24 2.44
C GLN A 170 8.34 7.45 3.29
N PRO A 171 8.20 8.69 2.76
CA PRO A 171 8.43 9.90 3.52
C PRO A 171 7.33 10.10 4.57
N PRO A 172 7.55 10.98 5.58
CA PRO A 172 6.45 11.46 6.41
C PRO A 172 5.31 12.00 5.53
N GLU A 173 4.06 11.77 5.95
CA GLU A 173 2.86 12.08 5.16
C GLU A 173 2.80 13.55 4.67
N GLN A 174 3.36 14.47 5.46
CA GLN A 174 3.43 15.91 5.14
C GLN A 174 4.52 16.24 4.11
N ASP A 175 5.50 15.36 3.91
CA ASP A 175 6.56 15.51 2.91
C ASP A 175 6.15 14.83 1.62
N ASP A 176 5.80 15.64 0.62
CA ASP A 176 5.40 15.16 -0.70
C ASP A 176 6.63 14.79 -1.57
N ALA A 177 7.56 14.01 -0.98
CA ALA A 177 8.83 13.68 -1.65
C ALA A 177 8.64 12.89 -2.94
N PHE A 178 7.61 12.07 -3.03
CA PHE A 178 7.28 11.31 -4.24
C PHE A 178 6.70 12.15 -5.39
N ALA A 179 6.38 13.42 -5.14
CA ALA A 179 6.06 14.37 -6.21
C ALA A 179 7.26 14.68 -7.13
N ARG A 180 8.48 14.34 -6.70
CA ARG A 180 9.69 14.58 -7.46
C ARG A 180 10.17 13.32 -8.18
N ASP A 181 10.21 13.32 -9.50
CA ASP A 181 10.74 12.21 -10.32
C ASP A 181 12.14 11.77 -9.86
N THR A 182 13.00 12.73 -9.47
CA THR A 182 14.34 12.42 -8.99
C THR A 182 14.33 11.47 -7.81
N ARG A 183 13.36 11.59 -6.89
CA ARG A 183 13.22 10.70 -5.75
C ARG A 183 12.80 9.30 -6.19
N LEU A 184 11.90 9.20 -7.15
CA LEU A 184 11.45 7.92 -7.71
C LEU A 184 12.59 7.22 -8.46
N PHE A 185 13.41 7.98 -9.19
CA PHE A 185 14.60 7.45 -9.87
C PHE A 185 15.68 6.96 -8.90
N GLU A 186 15.92 7.69 -7.79
CA GLU A 186 16.81 7.23 -6.72
C GLU A 186 16.39 5.86 -6.17
N LEU A 187 15.08 5.66 -5.96
CA LEU A 187 14.55 4.37 -5.50
C LEU A 187 14.67 3.28 -6.57
N ALA A 188 14.39 3.62 -7.83
CA ALA A 188 14.51 2.72 -8.96
C ALA A 188 15.96 2.26 -9.19
N ALA A 189 16.94 3.13 -8.94
CA ALA A 189 18.37 2.77 -9.02
C ALA A 189 18.77 1.69 -8.01
N GLY A 190 18.02 1.55 -6.90
CA GLY A 190 18.17 0.47 -5.93
C GLY A 190 17.55 -0.86 -6.36
N VAL A 191 16.77 -0.88 -7.46
CA VAL A 191 16.13 -2.08 -8.01
C VAL A 191 16.89 -2.56 -9.24
N PRO A 192 17.48 -3.76 -9.22
CA PRO A 192 18.31 -4.26 -10.33
C PRO A 192 17.58 -4.20 -11.67
N GLY A 193 18.16 -3.49 -12.62
CA GLY A 193 17.67 -3.41 -14.01
C GLY A 193 16.46 -2.50 -14.24
N LEU A 194 15.92 -1.81 -13.22
CA LEU A 194 14.75 -0.95 -13.38
C LEU A 194 15.08 0.44 -13.88
N ASP A 195 16.15 1.08 -13.39
CA ASP A 195 16.49 2.46 -13.73
C ASP A 195 17.04 2.57 -15.17
N THR A 196 16.15 2.50 -16.12
CA THR A 196 16.44 2.56 -17.58
C THR A 196 15.86 3.84 -18.18
N PRO A 197 16.36 4.28 -19.36
CA PRO A 197 15.76 5.39 -20.09
C PRO A 197 14.26 5.20 -20.39
N ALA A 198 13.83 3.95 -20.63
CA ALA A 198 12.43 3.62 -20.87
C ALA A 198 11.57 3.85 -19.61
N PHE A 199 12.02 3.34 -18.44
CA PHE A 199 11.35 3.56 -17.17
C PHE A 199 11.28 5.06 -16.83
N ARG A 200 12.41 5.78 -16.91
CA ARG A 200 12.44 7.24 -16.66
C ARG A 200 11.49 8.00 -17.57
N SER A 201 11.45 7.66 -18.87
CA SER A 201 10.52 8.27 -19.81
C SER A 201 9.05 7.98 -19.48
N CYS A 202 8.74 6.74 -19.05
CA CYS A 202 7.39 6.35 -18.62
C CYS A 202 6.95 7.20 -17.42
N VAL A 203 7.79 7.30 -16.39
CA VAL A 203 7.51 8.07 -15.16
C VAL A 203 7.32 9.55 -15.50
N SER A 204 8.30 10.19 -16.17
CA SER A 204 8.25 11.63 -16.42
C SER A 204 7.14 12.06 -17.39
N LYS A 205 6.59 11.14 -18.17
CA LYS A 205 5.44 11.41 -19.05
C LYS A 205 4.10 11.16 -18.39
N GLY A 206 4.07 10.64 -17.18
CA GLY A 206 2.82 10.23 -16.54
C GLY A 206 2.06 9.20 -17.37
N THR A 207 2.78 8.21 -17.94
CA THR A 207 2.19 7.27 -18.92
C THR A 207 0.95 6.57 -18.41
N HIS A 208 0.91 6.29 -17.11
CA HIS A 208 -0.20 5.59 -16.46
C HIS A 208 -1.07 6.50 -15.56
N ASP A 209 -0.87 7.83 -15.58
CA ASP A 209 -1.62 8.76 -14.72
C ASP A 209 -3.13 8.58 -14.85
N GLU A 210 -3.65 8.48 -16.08
CA GLU A 210 -5.08 8.31 -16.31
C GLU A 210 -5.58 6.93 -15.81
N TRP A 211 -4.76 5.89 -15.91
CA TRP A 211 -5.08 4.59 -15.36
C TRP A 211 -5.14 4.64 -13.82
N VAL A 212 -4.20 5.32 -13.17
CA VAL A 212 -4.20 5.55 -11.72
C VAL A 212 -5.43 6.36 -11.31
N ASN A 213 -5.77 7.41 -12.07
CA ASN A 213 -6.98 8.21 -11.83
C ASN A 213 -8.23 7.34 -11.88
N LYS A 214 -8.36 6.44 -12.87
CA LYS A 214 -9.47 5.48 -12.96
C LYS A 214 -9.50 4.50 -11.79
N SER A 215 -8.33 4.03 -11.33
CA SER A 215 -8.25 3.19 -10.13
C SER A 215 -8.72 3.95 -8.88
N ASN A 216 -8.29 5.20 -8.71
CA ASN A 216 -8.74 6.05 -7.62
C ASN A 216 -10.23 6.40 -7.69
N GLU A 217 -10.79 6.62 -8.90
CA GLU A 217 -12.24 6.77 -9.08
C GLU A 217 -13.00 5.51 -8.66
N ALA A 218 -12.51 4.31 -9.04
CA ALA A 218 -13.09 3.04 -8.64
C ALA A 218 -13.02 2.84 -7.13
N PHE A 219 -11.91 3.25 -6.47
CA PHE A 219 -11.80 3.28 -5.03
C PHE A 219 -12.86 4.18 -4.38
N ARG A 220 -13.00 5.42 -4.87
CA ARG A 220 -13.99 6.39 -4.34
C ARG A 220 -15.42 5.98 -4.58
N GLY A 221 -15.69 5.27 -5.67
CA GLY A 221 -17.01 4.74 -6.01
C GLY A 221 -17.37 3.44 -5.28
N GLY A 222 -16.41 2.83 -4.59
CA GLY A 222 -16.61 1.64 -3.78
C GLY A 222 -17.02 1.96 -2.34
N ASP A 223 -17.45 0.93 -1.61
CA ASP A 223 -17.83 1.04 -0.18
C ASP A 223 -16.60 1.03 0.74
N PHE A 224 -15.47 1.59 0.29
CA PHE A 224 -14.21 1.61 1.04
C PHE A 224 -14.11 2.84 1.95
N ARG A 225 -13.59 2.63 3.17
CA ARG A 225 -13.48 3.71 4.17
C ARG A 225 -12.12 4.40 4.18
N GLY A 226 -11.12 3.81 3.53
CA GLY A 226 -9.75 4.30 3.50
C GLY A 226 -8.76 3.23 3.06
N THR A 227 -7.49 3.62 3.00
CA THR A 227 -6.38 2.71 2.69
C THR A 227 -5.56 2.40 3.94
N PRO A 228 -4.99 1.19 4.08
CA PRO A 228 -5.22 0.08 3.17
C PRO A 228 -6.63 -0.52 3.36
N THR A 229 -7.27 -0.93 2.26
CA THR A 229 -8.37 -1.87 2.29
C THR A 229 -7.85 -3.22 1.82
N VAL A 230 -7.96 -4.25 2.66
CA VAL A 230 -7.41 -5.58 2.37
C VAL A 230 -8.53 -6.61 2.43
N LEU A 231 -8.72 -7.32 1.32
CA LEU A 231 -9.76 -8.34 1.19
C LEU A 231 -9.13 -9.68 0.87
N LEU A 232 -9.53 -10.73 1.58
CA LEU A 232 -9.20 -12.11 1.23
C LEU A 232 -10.44 -12.77 0.60
N ASN A 233 -10.35 -13.12 -0.68
CA ASN A 233 -11.48 -13.65 -1.47
C ASN A 233 -12.73 -12.75 -1.40
N GLY A 234 -12.55 -11.43 -1.35
CA GLY A 234 -13.62 -10.44 -1.27
C GLY A 234 -14.10 -10.12 0.15
N GLU A 235 -13.67 -10.86 1.18
CA GLU A 235 -14.01 -10.57 2.58
C GLU A 235 -12.96 -9.63 3.21
N SER A 236 -13.41 -8.54 3.85
CA SER A 236 -12.49 -7.60 4.53
C SER A 236 -11.77 -8.26 5.69
N ILE A 237 -10.43 -8.11 5.71
CA ILE A 237 -9.56 -8.62 6.78
C ILE A 237 -8.74 -7.53 7.46
N PHE A 238 -8.85 -6.28 7.04
CA PHE A 238 -8.16 -5.13 7.65
C PHE A 238 -9.16 -4.08 8.14
N PRO A 239 -8.97 -3.52 9.35
CA PRO A 239 -7.96 -3.86 10.36
C PRO A 239 -8.30 -5.15 11.13
N THR A 240 -9.49 -5.72 10.93
CA THR A 240 -9.97 -6.93 11.63
C THR A 240 -10.79 -7.81 10.69
N LYS A 241 -10.75 -9.13 10.91
CA LYS A 241 -11.72 -10.10 10.41
C LYS A 241 -12.57 -10.60 11.57
N GLY A 242 -13.83 -10.17 11.62
CA GLY A 242 -14.69 -10.41 12.78
C GLY A 242 -14.12 -9.75 14.05
N LYS A 243 -13.73 -10.57 15.04
CA LYS A 243 -13.13 -10.10 16.30
C LYS A 243 -11.60 -10.18 16.33
N GLU A 244 -10.97 -10.80 15.33
CA GLU A 244 -9.52 -10.99 15.25
C GLU A 244 -8.87 -9.83 14.50
N GLN A 245 -7.85 -9.23 15.12
CA GLN A 245 -7.05 -8.20 14.44
C GLN A 245 -6.13 -8.86 13.39
N ILE A 246 -5.83 -8.12 12.32
CA ILE A 246 -4.84 -8.58 11.37
C ILE A 246 -3.48 -8.70 12.04
N SER A 247 -2.85 -9.84 11.86
CA SER A 247 -1.48 -10.16 12.26
C SER A 247 -0.91 -11.14 11.26
N ILE A 248 0.40 -11.36 11.31
CA ILE A 248 1.07 -12.34 10.46
C ILE A 248 0.50 -13.75 10.68
N GLU A 249 0.29 -14.13 11.95
CA GLU A 249 -0.29 -15.42 12.31
C GLU A 249 -1.72 -15.55 11.78
N ASN A 250 -2.54 -14.51 11.97
CA ASN A 250 -3.93 -14.53 11.53
C ASN A 250 -4.02 -14.52 9.99
N LEU A 251 -3.19 -13.77 9.27
CA LEU A 251 -3.14 -13.79 7.81
C LEU A 251 -2.83 -15.21 7.29
N LYS A 252 -1.78 -15.84 7.83
CA LYS A 252 -1.42 -17.23 7.48
C LYS A 252 -2.56 -18.22 7.79
N LYS A 253 -3.18 -18.09 8.96
CA LYS A 253 -4.33 -18.90 9.39
C LYS A 253 -5.49 -18.75 8.42
N TRP A 254 -5.91 -17.53 8.10
CA TRP A 254 -7.06 -17.29 7.23
C TRP A 254 -6.82 -17.77 5.80
N VAL A 255 -5.60 -17.62 5.28
CA VAL A 255 -5.22 -18.17 3.98
C VAL A 255 -5.25 -19.70 4.01
N ALA A 256 -4.70 -20.34 5.05
CA ALA A 256 -4.73 -21.80 5.18
C ALA A 256 -6.17 -22.33 5.28
N GLU A 257 -7.05 -21.64 6.02
CA GLU A 257 -8.47 -21.98 6.12
C GLU A 257 -9.18 -21.84 4.76
N ALA A 258 -8.95 -20.74 4.04
CA ALA A 258 -9.52 -20.48 2.73
C ALA A 258 -9.05 -21.48 1.66
N ASN A 259 -7.84 -22.03 1.84
CA ASN A 259 -7.23 -22.99 0.90
C ASN A 259 -7.41 -24.45 1.30
N LYS A 260 -8.15 -24.75 2.37
CA LYS A 260 -8.33 -26.13 2.82
C LYS A 260 -8.86 -27.01 1.69
N GLY A 261 -8.11 -28.07 1.37
CA GLY A 261 -8.44 -29.03 0.31
C GLY A 261 -8.14 -28.55 -1.12
N LYS A 262 -7.57 -27.34 -1.29
CA LYS A 262 -7.16 -26.81 -2.59
C LYS A 262 -5.66 -27.02 -2.81
N LYS A 263 -5.24 -27.08 -4.08
CA LYS A 263 -3.81 -27.15 -4.44
C LYS A 263 -3.27 -25.72 -4.65
N PRO A 264 -2.00 -25.47 -4.34
CA PRO A 264 -1.33 -24.23 -4.73
C PRO A 264 -1.35 -24.03 -6.24
N GLY A 265 -1.39 -22.78 -6.66
CA GLY A 265 -1.25 -22.40 -8.07
C GLY A 265 0.19 -22.59 -8.57
N THR A 266 0.32 -22.83 -9.86
CA THR A 266 1.61 -23.09 -10.54
C THR A 266 1.80 -22.27 -11.81
N ALA A 267 0.77 -21.54 -12.24
CA ALA A 267 0.78 -20.75 -13.47
C ALA A 267 1.31 -19.33 -13.19
N PHE A 268 2.60 -19.20 -12.97
CA PHE A 268 3.25 -17.89 -12.79
C PHE A 268 3.36 -17.16 -14.13
N PRO A 269 3.06 -15.84 -14.19
CA PRO A 269 3.30 -15.05 -15.40
C PRO A 269 4.78 -15.11 -15.77
N SER A 270 5.09 -15.39 -17.05
CA SER A 270 6.46 -15.23 -17.54
C SER A 270 6.87 -13.76 -17.40
N PRO A 271 8.10 -13.46 -16.96
CA PRO A 271 8.62 -12.09 -17.07
C PRO A 271 8.43 -11.63 -18.51
N ALA A 272 7.84 -10.43 -18.69
CA ALA A 272 7.70 -9.85 -20.01
C ALA A 272 9.10 -9.85 -20.66
N ALA A 273 9.24 -10.57 -21.78
CA ALA A 273 10.48 -10.53 -22.56
C ALA A 273 10.72 -9.05 -22.87
N SER A 274 11.83 -8.51 -22.40
CA SER A 274 12.25 -7.15 -22.66
C SER A 274 12.04 -6.88 -24.14
N ALA A 275 11.16 -5.95 -24.48
CA ALA A 275 10.90 -5.58 -25.86
C ALA A 275 12.24 -5.21 -26.49
N SER A 276 12.71 -6.03 -27.42
CA SER A 276 13.90 -5.73 -28.19
C SER A 276 13.73 -4.35 -28.83
N PRO A 277 14.72 -3.47 -28.75
CA PRO A 277 14.62 -2.16 -29.38
C PRO A 277 14.31 -2.35 -30.87
N PRO A 278 13.43 -1.52 -31.46
CA PRO A 278 13.16 -1.61 -32.88
C PRO A 278 14.47 -1.48 -33.67
N ALA A 279 14.65 -2.37 -34.62
CA ALA A 279 15.80 -2.34 -35.51
C ALA A 279 15.93 -0.96 -36.15
N PRO A 280 17.16 -0.41 -36.30
CA PRO A 280 17.36 0.87 -36.95
C PRO A 280 16.79 0.82 -38.38
N ALA A 281 15.94 1.80 -38.69
CA ALA A 281 15.41 1.94 -40.04
C ALA A 281 16.58 2.05 -41.04
N SER A 282 16.64 1.11 -41.97
CA SER A 282 17.59 1.15 -43.07
C SER A 282 17.28 2.42 -43.93
N SER A 283 18.22 3.34 -43.95
CA SER A 283 18.19 4.49 -44.85
C SER A 283 18.13 4.03 -46.30
N PRO A 284 17.23 4.57 -47.13
CA PRO A 284 17.31 4.27 -48.55
C PRO A 284 18.55 4.94 -49.15
N SER A 285 19.46 4.14 -49.70
CA SER A 285 20.55 4.61 -50.56
C SER A 285 19.94 5.12 -51.88
N GLY A 286 20.00 6.43 -52.06
CA GLY A 286 19.81 7.10 -53.36
C GLY A 286 21.14 7.32 -54.02
#